data_519ae4f517e75aba991ae2313c05aedf
#
_entry.id   519ae4f517e75aba991ae2313c05aedf
#
_cell.length_a   1.000
_cell.length_b   1.000
_cell.length_c   1.000
_cell.angle_alpha   90.00
_cell.angle_beta   90.00
_cell.angle_gamma   90.00
#
_symmetry.space_group_name_H-M   'P 1'
#
loop_
_entity.id
_entity.type
_entity.pdbx_description
1 polymer ?
#
loop_
_entity_poly.entity_id
_entity_poly.type
_entity_poly.pdbx_seq_one_letter_code
_entity_poly.pdbx_strand_id
1 'polypeptide(L)'
;AGHGRAGPHRGTHRRGRGFPRGIGERDDSDTAPVDGEEHRGATGGGQFTLGAPIGRVIANMGAILPGTAASAILVSGLPAIVAILRPETPVALLATSMLVLTLARAPFATIAVALQGVLIVRLRTTTGIRNLIVAIVAILGAGLLAAVVIWPIAPFLVGAVLGPQSTINGWFAAALVASGGAVAAMYLTGSTLIARGEQVWQSIGWVVAAGVLITILLLPIPYLAALSIAVLVAPLVGVVIHVTALAVRTAPSL
;
A
#
# COMPACT_ATOMS: atom_id res chain seq x y z
N ALA A 1 36.64 -24.60 44.34
CA ALA A 1 36.40 -26.03 44.20
C ALA A 1 35.39 -26.21 43.07
N GLY A 2 35.60 -26.69 41.88
CA GLY A 2 36.53 -27.64 41.40
C GLY A 2 35.96 -28.26 40.13
N HIS A 3 36.85 -28.55 39.17
CA HIS A 3 36.73 -29.49 38.06
C HIS A 3 35.77 -29.13 36.93
N GLY A 4 36.15 -28.86 35.68
CA GLY A 4 37.16 -29.57 34.90
C GLY A 4 36.58 -30.78 34.18
N ARG A 5 36.13 -30.62 32.90
CA ARG A 5 36.10 -31.72 31.94
C ARG A 5 36.23 -31.23 30.52
N ALA A 6 37.42 -31.42 29.96
CA ALA A 6 37.66 -31.46 28.52
C ALA A 6 37.15 -32.79 27.96
N GLY A 7 36.58 -32.80 26.75
CA GLY A 7 36.20 -33.97 25.98
C GLY A 7 36.48 -33.73 24.47
N PRO A 8 36.74 -34.77 23.68
CA PRO A 8 37.79 -34.75 22.69
C PRO A 8 37.31 -34.46 21.25
N HIS A 9 38.30 -33.99 20.45
CA HIS A 9 38.30 -33.89 18.99
C HIS A 9 37.89 -35.23 18.31
N ARG A 10 36.92 -35.17 17.38
CA ARG A 10 36.79 -36.18 16.33
C ARG A 10 36.82 -35.51 14.98
N GLY A 11 37.94 -35.70 14.31
CA GLY A 11 38.11 -35.42 12.89
C GLY A 11 37.30 -36.45 12.06
N THR A 12 36.71 -35.95 10.98
CA THR A 12 36.18 -36.82 9.93
C THR A 12 36.55 -36.30 8.55
N HIS A 13 37.46 -37.01 7.94
CA HIS A 13 37.55 -37.41 6.53
C HIS A 13 37.02 -36.45 5.44
N ARG A 14 38.01 -35.82 4.86
CA ARG A 14 38.07 -35.34 3.48
C ARG A 14 37.95 -36.52 2.50
N ARG A 15 36.85 -36.67 1.80
CA ARG A 15 36.78 -37.50 0.57
C ARG A 15 36.94 -36.60 -0.63
N GLY A 16 38.13 -36.70 -1.28
CA GLY A 16 38.34 -36.21 -2.62
C GLY A 16 37.49 -36.98 -3.61
N ARG A 17 36.79 -36.28 -4.49
CA ARG A 17 36.25 -36.85 -5.72
C ARG A 17 37.03 -36.25 -6.88
N GLY A 18 37.69 -37.17 -7.58
CA GLY A 18 38.50 -36.89 -8.75
C GLY A 18 37.69 -36.35 -9.91
N PHE A 19 38.31 -35.43 -10.62
CA PHE A 19 37.89 -34.94 -11.93
C PHE A 19 38.38 -35.93 -13.00
N PRO A 20 37.56 -36.40 -13.92
CA PRO A 20 38.07 -37.00 -15.15
C PRO A 20 38.40 -35.89 -16.14
N ARG A 21 39.68 -35.79 -16.52
CA ARG A 21 40.14 -35.11 -17.71
C ARG A 21 39.73 -35.96 -18.92
N GLY A 22 38.79 -35.46 -19.73
CA GLY A 22 38.50 -35.97 -21.07
C GLY A 22 38.88 -34.86 -22.06
N ILE A 23 40.06 -34.95 -22.63
CA ILE A 23 40.48 -34.20 -23.81
C ILE A 23 39.79 -34.88 -25.01
N GLY A 24 38.83 -34.21 -25.60
CA GLY A 24 38.20 -34.55 -26.85
C GLY A 24 38.36 -33.37 -27.80
N GLU A 25 39.41 -33.44 -28.59
CA GLU A 25 39.67 -32.64 -29.79
C GLU A 25 38.47 -32.85 -30.72
N ARG A 26 37.70 -31.80 -31.01
CA ARG A 26 36.66 -31.79 -32.03
C ARG A 26 36.95 -30.73 -33.06
N ASP A 27 37.20 -31.28 -34.22
CA ASP A 27 37.34 -30.79 -35.56
C ASP A 27 36.49 -29.53 -35.87
N ASP A 28 37.18 -28.46 -36.26
CA ASP A 28 36.65 -27.18 -36.73
C ASP A 28 36.36 -27.31 -38.23
N SER A 29 35.17 -27.68 -38.61
CA SER A 29 34.69 -27.44 -39.98
C SER A 29 33.19 -27.68 -40.12
N ASP A 30 32.39 -26.73 -39.64
CA ASP A 30 31.05 -26.46 -40.20
C ASP A 30 30.55 -25.11 -39.66
N THR A 31 31.02 -24.05 -40.28
CA THR A 31 30.45 -22.71 -40.10
C THR A 31 29.17 -22.62 -40.94
N ALA A 32 28.05 -23.09 -40.41
CA ALA A 32 26.75 -22.68 -40.90
C ALA A 32 26.45 -21.26 -40.35
N PRO A 33 25.89 -20.32 -41.15
CA PRO A 33 25.48 -19.03 -40.66
C PRO A 33 24.34 -19.24 -39.68
N VAL A 34 24.60 -18.98 -38.40
CA VAL A 34 23.57 -18.89 -37.38
C VAL A 34 22.81 -17.60 -37.68
N ASP A 35 21.64 -17.76 -38.32
CA ASP A 35 20.62 -16.73 -38.42
C ASP A 35 20.37 -16.21 -37.00
N GLY A 36 20.64 -14.91 -36.81
CA GLY A 36 20.48 -14.24 -35.56
C GLY A 36 19.00 -14.21 -35.15
N GLU A 37 18.51 -15.28 -34.54
CA GLU A 37 17.35 -15.18 -33.66
C GLU A 37 17.78 -14.31 -32.47
N GLU A 38 17.54 -13.00 -32.65
CA GLU A 38 17.50 -12.05 -31.55
C GLU A 38 16.63 -12.65 -30.43
N HIS A 39 17.26 -13.25 -29.45
CA HIS A 39 16.68 -13.46 -28.14
C HIS A 39 16.31 -12.08 -27.61
N ARG A 40 15.15 -11.57 -28.01
CA ARG A 40 14.43 -10.53 -27.28
C ARG A 40 14.07 -11.10 -25.92
N GLY A 41 15.10 -11.20 -25.09
CA GLY A 41 14.94 -11.42 -23.66
C GLY A 41 13.96 -10.39 -23.14
N ALA A 42 12.80 -10.85 -22.72
CA ALA A 42 11.79 -10.06 -22.02
C ALA A 42 12.34 -9.58 -20.68
N THR A 43 13.31 -8.68 -20.71
CA THR A 43 13.70 -7.84 -19.57
C THR A 43 12.65 -6.75 -19.45
N GLY A 44 11.48 -7.12 -18.91
CA GLY A 44 10.43 -6.18 -18.49
C GLY A 44 10.82 -5.37 -17.26
N GLY A 45 12.06 -4.93 -17.15
CA GLY A 45 12.45 -3.80 -16.35
C GLY A 45 11.93 -2.57 -17.07
N GLY A 46 11.15 -1.72 -16.40
CA GLY A 46 10.74 -0.44 -16.95
C GLY A 46 12.00 0.30 -17.39
N GLN A 47 12.37 0.14 -18.65
CA GLN A 47 13.37 0.93 -19.29
C GLN A 47 12.83 2.35 -19.26
N PHE A 48 13.40 3.18 -18.39
CA PHE A 48 13.50 4.59 -18.68
C PHE A 48 14.30 4.66 -19.98
N THR A 49 13.63 4.52 -21.09
CA THR A 49 14.21 4.80 -22.40
C THR A 49 14.58 6.27 -22.34
N LEU A 50 15.88 6.55 -22.28
CA LEU A 50 16.50 7.89 -22.38
C LEU A 50 16.16 8.57 -23.72
N GLY A 51 14.99 8.29 -24.30
CA GLY A 51 14.46 8.77 -25.56
C GLY A 51 12.94 8.94 -25.55
N ALA A 52 12.26 8.77 -24.38
CA ALA A 52 10.85 9.10 -24.31
C ALA A 52 10.69 10.60 -24.60
N PRO A 53 9.84 11.01 -25.58
CA PRO A 53 9.65 12.40 -25.89
C PRO A 53 9.21 13.15 -24.62
N ILE A 54 9.88 14.24 -24.29
CA ILE A 54 9.66 15.07 -23.08
C ILE A 54 8.15 15.33 -22.86
N GLY A 55 7.39 15.53 -23.95
CA GLY A 55 5.93 15.70 -23.89
C GLY A 55 5.19 14.52 -23.23
N ARG A 56 5.64 13.27 -23.43
CA ARG A 56 5.03 12.09 -22.79
C ARG A 56 5.35 12.04 -21.30
N VAL A 57 6.55 12.43 -20.92
CA VAL A 57 6.95 12.53 -19.49
C VAL A 57 6.11 13.59 -18.78
N ILE A 58 5.96 14.76 -19.38
CA ILE A 58 5.13 15.86 -18.84
C ILE A 58 3.67 15.44 -18.72
N ALA A 59 3.11 14.79 -19.75
CA ALA A 59 1.73 14.30 -19.72
C ALA A 59 1.51 13.26 -18.59
N ASN A 60 2.44 12.33 -18.40
CA ASN A 60 2.38 11.35 -17.32
C ASN A 60 2.49 12.00 -15.94
N MET A 61 3.38 12.99 -15.79
CA MET A 61 3.48 13.77 -14.54
C MET A 61 2.19 14.53 -14.26
N GLY A 62 1.61 15.17 -15.27
CA GLY A 62 0.31 15.86 -15.15
C GLY A 62 -0.82 14.94 -14.73
N ALA A 63 -0.80 13.67 -15.15
CA ALA A 63 -1.79 12.67 -14.76
C ALA A 63 -1.63 12.19 -13.30
N ILE A 64 -0.42 12.21 -12.74
CA ILE A 64 -0.14 11.74 -11.38
C ILE A 64 -0.33 12.84 -10.33
N LEU A 65 -0.03 14.10 -10.67
CA LEU A 65 -0.05 15.22 -9.73
C LEU A 65 -1.37 15.39 -8.97
N PRO A 66 -2.56 15.36 -9.62
CA PRO A 66 -3.83 15.52 -8.92
C PRO A 66 -4.05 14.41 -7.89
N GLY A 67 -3.71 13.16 -8.24
CA GLY A 67 -3.82 12.01 -7.33
C GLY A 67 -2.88 12.13 -6.14
N THR A 68 -1.65 12.61 -6.35
CA THR A 68 -0.67 12.82 -5.29
C THR A 68 -1.13 13.94 -4.34
N ALA A 69 -1.61 15.06 -4.89
CA ALA A 69 -2.17 16.15 -4.08
C ALA A 69 -3.38 15.67 -3.26
N ALA A 70 -4.32 14.95 -3.88
CA ALA A 70 -5.48 14.40 -3.21
C ALA A 70 -5.10 13.38 -2.12
N SER A 71 -4.09 12.54 -2.35
CA SER A 71 -3.59 11.60 -1.34
C SER A 71 -2.94 12.35 -0.14
N ALA A 72 -2.18 13.41 -0.42
CA ALA A 72 -1.62 14.25 0.63
C ALA A 72 -2.71 14.92 1.48
N ILE A 73 -3.78 15.39 0.86
CA ILE A 73 -4.97 15.93 1.53
C ILE A 73 -5.60 14.88 2.45
N LEU A 74 -5.86 13.68 1.93
CA LEU A 74 -6.52 12.60 2.68
C LEU A 74 -5.70 12.07 3.85
N VAL A 75 -4.38 12.06 3.72
CA VAL A 75 -3.49 11.42 4.70
C VAL A 75 -2.89 12.42 5.66
N SER A 76 -2.36 13.53 5.17
CA SER A 76 -1.61 14.50 5.97
C SER A 76 -2.30 15.85 6.11
N GLY A 77 -3.13 16.24 5.13
CA GLY A 77 -3.80 17.55 5.10
C GLY A 77 -5.09 17.62 5.92
N LEU A 78 -5.55 16.48 6.45
CA LEU A 78 -6.85 16.41 7.12
C LEU A 78 -7.00 17.38 8.30
N PRO A 79 -5.99 17.60 9.19
CA PRO A 79 -6.11 18.60 10.26
C PRO A 79 -6.42 20.01 9.76
N ALA A 80 -5.72 20.44 8.70
CA ALA A 80 -5.92 21.76 8.10
C ALA A 80 -7.30 21.88 7.44
N ILE A 81 -7.74 20.83 6.73
CA ILE A 81 -9.07 20.81 6.09
C ILE A 81 -10.17 20.90 7.13
N VAL A 82 -10.07 20.10 8.20
CA VAL A 82 -11.08 20.15 9.27
C VAL A 82 -11.09 21.52 9.96
N ALA A 83 -9.93 22.12 10.22
CA ALA A 83 -9.87 23.46 10.82
C ALA A 83 -10.53 24.53 9.94
N ILE A 84 -10.45 24.40 8.61
CA ILE A 84 -11.09 25.32 7.66
C ILE A 84 -12.60 25.05 7.54
N LEU A 85 -13.01 23.78 7.45
CA LEU A 85 -14.39 23.41 7.17
C LEU A 85 -15.27 23.38 8.44
N ARG A 86 -14.65 23.23 9.61
CA ARG A 86 -15.31 23.13 10.92
C ARG A 86 -14.67 24.06 11.94
N PRO A 87 -14.63 25.39 11.68
CA PRO A 87 -13.98 26.36 12.55
C PRO A 87 -14.59 26.42 13.96
N GLU A 88 -15.84 25.95 14.12
CA GLU A 88 -16.53 25.85 15.40
C GLU A 88 -16.02 24.72 16.29
N THR A 89 -15.19 23.78 15.75
CA THR A 89 -14.68 22.64 16.52
C THR A 89 -13.66 23.12 17.56
N PRO A 90 -13.83 22.79 18.85
CA PRO A 90 -12.85 23.13 19.86
C PRO A 90 -11.45 22.60 19.53
N VAL A 91 -10.43 23.44 19.63
CA VAL A 91 -9.04 23.09 19.25
C VAL A 91 -8.55 21.83 19.97
N ALA A 92 -8.91 21.67 21.25
CA ALA A 92 -8.55 20.48 22.02
C ALA A 92 -9.17 19.20 21.43
N LEU A 93 -10.44 19.25 21.00
CA LEU A 93 -11.12 18.11 20.38
C LEU A 93 -10.52 17.80 19.00
N LEU A 94 -10.21 18.83 18.21
CA LEU A 94 -9.52 18.68 16.93
C LEU A 94 -8.15 18.02 17.12
N ALA A 95 -7.31 18.55 18.00
CA ALA A 95 -5.97 18.01 18.26
C ALA A 95 -6.02 16.56 18.74
N THR A 96 -6.91 16.25 19.69
CA THR A 96 -7.09 14.89 20.21
C THR A 96 -7.55 13.93 19.13
N SER A 97 -8.55 14.30 18.33
CA SER A 97 -9.06 13.44 17.25
C SER A 97 -8.01 13.18 16.16
N MET A 98 -7.19 14.18 15.83
CA MET A 98 -6.10 14.02 14.85
C MET A 98 -4.94 13.16 15.40
N LEU A 99 -4.62 13.27 16.67
CA LEU A 99 -3.64 12.40 17.32
C LEU A 99 -4.11 10.94 17.29
N VAL A 100 -5.35 10.68 17.70
CA VAL A 100 -5.92 9.31 17.66
C VAL A 100 -5.97 8.78 16.23
N LEU A 101 -6.34 9.60 15.26
CA LEU A 101 -6.35 9.22 13.84
C LEU A 101 -4.95 8.83 13.37
N THR A 102 -3.94 9.61 13.69
CA THR A 102 -2.55 9.35 13.29
C THR A 102 -2.04 8.05 13.90
N LEU A 103 -2.26 7.84 15.20
CA LEU A 103 -1.89 6.60 15.88
C LEU A 103 -2.63 5.38 15.33
N ALA A 104 -3.94 5.53 15.05
CA ALA A 104 -4.76 4.45 14.48
C ALA A 104 -4.31 4.02 13.08
N ARG A 105 -3.84 4.96 12.25
CA ARG A 105 -3.43 4.70 10.87
C ARG A 105 -1.96 4.27 10.72
N ALA A 106 -1.09 4.65 11.66
CA ALA A 106 0.34 4.41 11.55
C ALA A 106 0.73 2.95 11.28
N PRO A 107 0.19 1.92 11.96
CA PRO A 107 0.52 0.53 11.68
C PRO A 107 0.15 0.11 10.25
N PHE A 108 -1.04 0.52 9.79
CA PHE A 108 -1.53 0.18 8.44
C PHE A 108 -0.73 0.88 7.35
N ALA A 109 -0.37 2.15 7.54
CA ALA A 109 0.47 2.90 6.61
C ALA A 109 1.86 2.25 6.48
N THR A 110 2.49 1.87 7.58
CA THR A 110 3.80 1.21 7.59
C THR A 110 3.75 -0.12 6.84
N ILE A 111 2.74 -0.95 7.11
CA ILE A 111 2.55 -2.23 6.42
C ILE A 111 2.28 -2.00 4.92
N ALA A 112 1.42 -1.04 4.57
CA ALA A 112 1.11 -0.73 3.18
C ALA A 112 2.36 -0.32 2.40
N VAL A 113 3.19 0.58 2.95
CA VAL A 113 4.44 1.01 2.31
C VAL A 113 5.43 -0.15 2.18
N ALA A 114 5.61 -0.96 3.22
CA ALA A 114 6.51 -2.11 3.18
C ALA A 114 6.07 -3.15 2.13
N LEU A 115 4.77 -3.38 1.98
CA LEU A 115 4.23 -4.33 1.00
C LEU A 115 4.22 -3.79 -0.43
N GLN A 116 4.19 -2.47 -0.64
CA GLN A 116 4.14 -1.88 -1.99
C GLN A 116 5.24 -2.41 -2.90
N GLY A 117 6.49 -2.42 -2.45
CA GLY A 117 7.62 -2.90 -3.25
C GLY A 117 7.49 -4.37 -3.67
N VAL A 118 7.11 -5.23 -2.74
CA VAL A 118 6.93 -6.66 -2.97
C VAL A 118 5.72 -6.92 -3.89
N LEU A 119 4.64 -6.20 -3.67
CA LEU A 119 3.40 -6.36 -4.43
C LEU A 119 3.56 -5.87 -5.88
N ILE A 120 4.21 -4.74 -6.11
CA ILE A 120 4.46 -4.23 -7.46
C ILE A 120 5.22 -5.28 -8.29
N VAL A 121 6.23 -5.93 -7.72
CA VAL A 121 7.01 -6.97 -8.41
C VAL A 121 6.15 -8.21 -8.67
N ARG A 122 5.46 -8.72 -7.67
CA ARG A 122 4.63 -9.93 -7.80
C ARG A 122 3.40 -9.72 -8.67
N LEU A 123 2.76 -8.56 -8.60
CA LEU A 123 1.54 -8.26 -9.36
C LEU A 123 1.82 -8.04 -10.85
N ARG A 124 3.07 -7.77 -11.25
CA ARG A 124 3.47 -7.74 -12.66
C ARG A 124 3.49 -9.12 -13.31
N THR A 125 3.84 -10.15 -12.58
CA THR A 125 4.21 -11.44 -13.17
C THR A 125 3.15 -12.54 -13.11
N THR A 126 2.22 -12.53 -12.13
CA THR A 126 1.38 -13.71 -11.87
C THR A 126 -0.05 -13.44 -11.43
N THR A 127 -0.46 -12.20 -11.24
CA THR A 127 -1.66 -11.96 -10.44
C THR A 127 -2.87 -11.62 -11.27
N GLY A 128 -3.75 -12.59 -11.39
CA GLY A 128 -5.14 -12.32 -11.74
C GLY A 128 -5.81 -11.42 -10.68
N ILE A 129 -6.84 -10.71 -11.09
CA ILE A 129 -7.66 -9.83 -10.25
C ILE A 129 -8.13 -10.51 -8.94
N ARG A 130 -8.27 -11.83 -8.96
CA ARG A 130 -8.65 -12.64 -7.78
C ARG A 130 -7.70 -12.47 -6.60
N ASN A 131 -6.38 -12.54 -6.84
CA ASN A 131 -5.39 -12.41 -5.75
C ASN A 131 -5.35 -10.98 -5.19
N LEU A 132 -5.59 -9.98 -6.05
CA LEU A 132 -5.75 -8.60 -5.60
C LEU A 132 -6.98 -8.45 -4.70
N ILE A 133 -8.13 -9.00 -5.10
CA ILE A 133 -9.35 -8.97 -4.29
C ILE A 133 -9.11 -9.66 -2.93
N VAL A 134 -8.46 -10.83 -2.91
CA VAL A 134 -8.10 -11.52 -1.67
C VAL A 134 -7.24 -10.63 -0.77
N ALA A 135 -6.23 -9.95 -1.33
CA ALA A 135 -5.38 -9.04 -0.56
C ALA A 135 -6.17 -7.84 -0.01
N ILE A 136 -7.07 -7.25 -0.81
CA ILE A 136 -7.94 -6.15 -0.37
C ILE A 136 -8.84 -6.62 0.79
N VAL A 137 -9.50 -7.75 0.64
CA VAL A 137 -10.39 -8.33 1.67
C VAL A 137 -9.60 -8.64 2.94
N ALA A 138 -8.40 -9.19 2.83
CA ALA A 138 -7.53 -9.46 3.97
C ALA A 138 -7.14 -8.18 4.73
N ILE A 139 -6.76 -7.11 4.01
CA ILE A 139 -6.39 -5.82 4.62
C ILE A 139 -7.59 -5.15 5.28
N LEU A 140 -8.75 -5.13 4.60
CA LEU A 140 -9.98 -4.57 5.16
C LEU A 140 -10.44 -5.40 6.37
N GLY A 141 -10.38 -6.73 6.28
CA GLY A 141 -10.69 -7.63 7.38
C GLY A 141 -9.77 -7.45 8.59
N ALA A 142 -8.47 -7.26 8.36
CA ALA A 142 -7.52 -6.94 9.42
C ALA A 142 -7.83 -5.59 10.09
N GLY A 143 -8.19 -4.57 9.29
CA GLY A 143 -8.62 -3.27 9.79
C GLY A 143 -9.89 -3.35 10.63
N LEU A 144 -10.87 -4.13 10.19
CA LEU A 144 -12.12 -4.35 10.92
C LEU A 144 -11.89 -5.13 12.21
N LEU A 145 -11.08 -6.20 12.15
CA LEU A 145 -10.74 -6.98 13.35
C LEU A 145 -10.01 -6.12 14.39
N ALA A 146 -9.05 -5.32 13.96
CA ALA A 146 -8.36 -4.39 14.84
C ALA A 146 -9.34 -3.35 15.45
N ALA A 147 -10.31 -2.86 14.67
CA ALA A 147 -11.34 -1.94 15.15
C ALA A 147 -12.23 -2.57 16.22
N VAL A 148 -12.64 -3.84 16.05
CA VAL A 148 -13.42 -4.60 17.03
C VAL A 148 -12.64 -4.76 18.34
N VAL A 149 -11.34 -5.06 18.26
CA VAL A 149 -10.48 -5.19 19.43
C VAL A 149 -10.28 -3.86 20.12
N ILE A 150 -10.06 -2.77 19.37
CA ILE A 150 -9.79 -1.45 19.94
C ILE A 150 -11.03 -0.81 20.56
N TRP A 151 -12.23 -1.12 20.08
CA TRP A 151 -13.47 -0.52 20.57
C TRP A 151 -13.61 -0.48 22.10
N PRO A 152 -13.54 -1.63 22.81
CA PRO A 152 -13.66 -1.62 24.27
C PRO A 152 -12.44 -1.05 25.00
N ILE A 153 -11.27 -1.07 24.37
CA ILE A 153 -9.99 -0.73 24.98
C ILE A 153 -9.67 0.77 24.80
N ALA A 154 -10.15 1.38 23.73
CA ALA A 154 -9.77 2.74 23.34
C ALA A 154 -10.07 3.80 24.44
N PRO A 155 -11.21 3.82 25.13
CA PRO A 155 -11.45 4.82 26.16
C PRO A 155 -10.41 4.77 27.28
N PHE A 156 -9.98 3.55 27.65
CA PHE A 156 -8.93 3.35 28.65
C PHE A 156 -7.57 3.85 28.14
N LEU A 157 -7.17 3.48 26.92
CA LEU A 157 -5.90 3.90 26.32
C LEU A 157 -5.83 5.42 26.13
N VAL A 158 -6.90 6.00 25.60
CA VAL A 158 -6.98 7.43 25.37
C VAL A 158 -6.99 8.19 26.71
N GLY A 159 -7.73 7.71 27.69
CA GLY A 159 -7.73 8.25 29.05
C GLY A 159 -6.36 8.19 29.73
N ALA A 160 -5.61 7.12 29.54
CA ALA A 160 -4.26 6.94 30.08
C ALA A 160 -3.23 7.90 29.44
N VAL A 161 -3.37 8.20 28.14
CA VAL A 161 -2.43 9.06 27.40
C VAL A 161 -2.80 10.54 27.47
N LEU A 162 -4.09 10.86 27.35
CA LEU A 162 -4.59 12.24 27.24
C LEU A 162 -5.30 12.73 28.50
N GLY A 163 -5.41 11.87 29.49
CA GLY A 163 -6.10 12.17 30.76
C GLY A 163 -7.61 11.86 30.72
N PRO A 164 -8.24 11.80 31.90
CA PRO A 164 -9.64 11.39 32.08
C PRO A 164 -10.65 12.37 31.47
N GLN A 165 -10.22 13.55 31.08
CA GLN A 165 -11.05 14.60 30.46
C GLN A 165 -11.33 14.32 28.96
N SER A 166 -10.74 13.30 28.39
CA SER A 166 -10.89 13.03 26.92
C SER A 166 -12.30 12.53 26.61
N THR A 167 -12.96 13.19 25.65
CA THR A 167 -14.32 12.86 25.20
C THR A 167 -14.34 11.82 24.09
N ILE A 168 -13.20 11.21 23.79
CA ILE A 168 -13.08 10.18 22.74
C ILE A 168 -13.67 8.87 23.25
N ASN A 169 -14.69 8.40 22.56
CA ASN A 169 -15.35 7.13 22.85
C ASN A 169 -14.82 6.00 21.94
N GLY A 170 -15.13 4.76 22.35
CA GLY A 170 -14.60 3.56 21.69
C GLY A 170 -15.00 3.43 20.23
N TRP A 171 -16.26 3.77 19.86
CA TRP A 171 -16.73 3.65 18.48
C TRP A 171 -15.99 4.60 17.54
N PHE A 172 -15.66 5.80 18.00
CA PHE A 172 -14.88 6.76 17.22
C PHE A 172 -13.47 6.21 16.93
N ALA A 173 -12.77 5.73 17.96
CA ALA A 173 -11.45 5.13 17.80
C ALA A 173 -11.47 3.91 16.90
N ALA A 174 -12.49 3.04 17.04
CA ALA A 174 -12.69 1.87 16.18
C ALA A 174 -12.88 2.27 14.70
N ALA A 175 -13.70 3.29 14.43
CA ALA A 175 -13.87 3.82 13.08
C ALA A 175 -12.56 4.34 12.47
N LEU A 176 -11.74 5.02 13.27
CA LEU A 176 -10.44 5.51 12.83
C LEU A 176 -9.47 4.36 12.52
N VAL A 177 -9.46 3.30 13.34
CA VAL A 177 -8.65 2.09 13.09
C VAL A 177 -9.10 1.38 11.82
N ALA A 178 -10.41 1.16 11.63
CA ALA A 178 -10.96 0.58 10.41
C ALA A 178 -10.58 1.40 9.17
N SER A 179 -10.58 2.73 9.28
CA SER A 179 -10.16 3.63 8.20
C SER A 179 -8.69 3.41 7.80
N GLY A 180 -7.83 3.00 8.71
CA GLY A 180 -6.45 2.63 8.43
C GLY A 180 -6.36 1.48 7.42
N GLY A 181 -7.16 0.43 7.63
CA GLY A 181 -7.28 -0.68 6.67
C GLY A 181 -7.82 -0.24 5.31
N ALA A 182 -8.82 0.65 5.30
CA ALA A 182 -9.37 1.19 4.04
C ALA A 182 -8.35 2.02 3.26
N VAL A 183 -7.57 2.88 3.93
CA VAL A 183 -6.49 3.64 3.32
C VAL A 183 -5.39 2.71 2.79
N ALA A 184 -5.00 1.69 3.55
CA ALA A 184 -4.01 0.70 3.11
C ALA A 184 -4.47 -0.06 1.85
N ALA A 185 -5.75 -0.46 1.80
CA ALA A 185 -6.35 -1.08 0.61
C ALA A 185 -6.34 -0.12 -0.60
N MET A 186 -6.58 1.17 -0.38
CA MET A 186 -6.52 2.18 -1.42
C MET A 186 -5.09 2.38 -1.96
N TYR A 187 -4.07 2.37 -1.09
CA TYR A 187 -2.67 2.38 -1.50
C TYR A 187 -2.31 1.15 -2.33
N LEU A 188 -2.75 -0.04 -1.93
CA LEU A 188 -2.52 -1.29 -2.65
C LEU A 188 -3.12 -1.26 -4.06
N THR A 189 -4.38 -0.86 -4.18
CA THR A 189 -5.08 -0.79 -5.47
C THR A 189 -4.49 0.30 -6.37
N GLY A 190 -4.16 1.46 -5.82
CA GLY A 190 -3.49 2.55 -6.53
C GLY A 190 -2.11 2.15 -7.06
N SER A 191 -1.29 1.48 -6.24
CA SER A 191 0.02 0.96 -6.67
C SER A 191 -0.10 -0.08 -7.79
N THR A 192 -1.16 -0.88 -7.77
CA THR A 192 -1.45 -1.85 -8.84
C THR A 192 -1.79 -1.16 -10.15
N LEU A 193 -2.59 -0.07 -10.11
CA LEU A 193 -2.89 0.74 -11.29
C LEU A 193 -1.64 1.40 -11.87
N ILE A 194 -0.77 1.96 -11.02
CA ILE A 194 0.50 2.54 -11.46
C ILE A 194 1.37 1.47 -12.13
N ALA A 195 1.48 0.28 -11.55
CA ALA A 195 2.25 -0.83 -12.10
C ALA A 195 1.75 -1.29 -13.47
N ARG A 196 0.47 -1.08 -13.77
CA ARG A 196 -0.17 -1.38 -15.07
C ARG A 196 -0.18 -0.20 -16.04
N GLY A 197 0.36 0.96 -15.67
CA GLY A 197 0.36 2.17 -16.49
C GLY A 197 -0.95 2.95 -16.48
N GLU A 198 -1.89 2.60 -15.62
CA GLU A 198 -3.22 3.21 -15.49
C GLU A 198 -3.24 4.37 -14.48
N GLN A 199 -2.30 5.30 -14.63
CA GLN A 199 -2.05 6.40 -13.68
C GLN A 199 -3.25 7.35 -13.53
N VAL A 200 -4.00 7.57 -14.62
CA VAL A 200 -5.19 8.44 -14.62
C VAL A 200 -6.25 7.89 -13.67
N TRP A 201 -6.52 6.59 -13.70
CA TRP A 201 -7.51 5.96 -12.82
C TRP A 201 -7.09 5.98 -11.37
N GLN A 202 -5.80 5.81 -11.10
CA GLN A 202 -5.25 6.00 -9.77
C GLN A 202 -5.52 7.42 -9.26
N SER A 203 -5.27 8.44 -10.06
CA SER A 203 -5.53 9.84 -9.70
C SER A 203 -7.02 10.12 -9.50
N ILE A 204 -7.89 9.62 -10.38
CA ILE A 204 -9.35 9.76 -10.25
C ILE A 204 -9.82 9.20 -8.92
N GLY A 205 -9.38 7.99 -8.53
CA GLY A 205 -9.79 7.38 -7.26
C GLY A 205 -9.42 8.25 -6.04
N TRP A 206 -8.21 8.81 -6.02
CA TRP A 206 -7.77 9.71 -4.93
C TRP A 206 -8.53 11.04 -4.92
N VAL A 207 -8.73 11.66 -6.08
CA VAL A 207 -9.46 12.94 -6.19
C VAL A 207 -10.91 12.77 -5.76
N VAL A 208 -11.58 11.72 -6.22
CA VAL A 208 -12.97 11.44 -5.82
C VAL A 208 -13.05 11.15 -4.33
N ALA A 209 -12.13 10.35 -3.79
CA ALA A 209 -12.08 10.09 -2.36
C ALA A 209 -11.90 11.39 -1.54
N ALA A 210 -11.00 12.29 -1.97
CA ALA A 210 -10.86 13.59 -1.32
C ALA A 210 -12.14 14.44 -1.42
N GLY A 211 -12.81 14.43 -2.56
CA GLY A 211 -14.10 15.09 -2.74
C GLY A 211 -15.18 14.54 -1.80
N VAL A 212 -15.29 13.22 -1.69
CA VAL A 212 -16.22 12.54 -0.75
C VAL A 212 -15.92 12.93 0.70
N LEU A 213 -14.64 12.93 1.10
CA LEU A 213 -14.24 13.35 2.44
C LEU A 213 -14.69 14.78 2.75
N ILE A 214 -14.41 15.72 1.85
CA ILE A 214 -14.81 17.12 2.00
C ILE A 214 -16.33 17.24 2.08
N THR A 215 -17.06 16.57 1.19
CA THR A 215 -18.52 16.60 1.17
C THR A 215 -19.12 16.11 2.49
N ILE A 216 -18.63 15.00 3.04
CA ILE A 216 -19.12 14.47 4.33
C ILE A 216 -18.78 15.42 5.47
N LEU A 217 -17.60 16.05 5.46
CA LEU A 217 -17.23 17.02 6.48
C LEU A 217 -18.11 18.30 6.46
N LEU A 218 -18.71 18.63 5.33
CA LEU A 218 -19.63 19.76 5.18
C LEU A 218 -21.07 19.45 5.63
N LEU A 219 -21.41 18.17 5.88
CA LEU A 219 -22.75 17.82 6.34
C LEU A 219 -23.02 18.37 7.75
N PRO A 220 -24.26 18.82 8.03
CA PRO A 220 -24.65 19.38 9.33
C PRO A 220 -24.87 18.29 10.40
N ILE A 221 -23.87 17.46 10.61
CA ILE A 221 -23.89 16.37 11.60
C ILE A 221 -22.76 16.60 12.63
N PRO A 222 -22.84 15.98 13.83
CA PRO A 222 -21.82 16.15 14.86
C PRO A 222 -20.40 15.83 14.34
N TYR A 223 -19.41 16.63 14.75
CA TYR A 223 -18.03 16.58 14.24
C TYR A 223 -17.42 15.16 14.26
N LEU A 224 -17.50 14.45 15.41
CA LEU A 224 -16.92 13.10 15.52
C LEU A 224 -17.59 12.10 14.57
N ALA A 225 -18.90 12.23 14.35
CA ALA A 225 -19.62 11.40 13.40
C ALA A 225 -19.20 11.74 11.96
N ALA A 226 -19.17 13.03 11.60
CA ALA A 226 -18.72 13.48 10.29
C ALA A 226 -17.31 12.98 9.98
N LEU A 227 -16.38 13.14 10.91
CA LEU A 227 -14.99 12.72 10.75
C LEU A 227 -14.89 11.18 10.58
N SER A 228 -15.59 10.41 11.44
CA SER A 228 -15.57 8.94 11.37
C SER A 228 -16.08 8.44 10.03
N ILE A 229 -17.23 8.96 9.57
CA ILE A 229 -17.81 8.57 8.30
C ILE A 229 -16.91 8.99 7.15
N ALA A 230 -16.43 10.22 7.15
CA ALA A 230 -15.57 10.75 6.09
C ALA A 230 -14.29 9.92 5.90
N VAL A 231 -13.56 9.65 6.99
CA VAL A 231 -12.28 8.93 6.92
C VAL A 231 -12.44 7.45 6.58
N LEU A 232 -13.63 6.86 6.80
CA LEU A 232 -13.93 5.49 6.47
C LEU A 232 -14.46 5.36 5.04
N VAL A 233 -15.46 6.17 4.67
CA VAL A 233 -16.17 6.07 3.39
C VAL A 233 -15.30 6.55 2.23
N ALA A 234 -14.57 7.65 2.40
CA ALA A 234 -13.78 8.23 1.33
C ALA A 234 -12.78 7.25 0.71
N PRO A 235 -11.90 6.57 1.48
CA PRO A 235 -10.96 5.62 0.89
C PRO A 235 -11.66 4.37 0.33
N LEU A 236 -12.79 3.93 0.88
CA LEU A 236 -13.56 2.81 0.33
C LEU A 236 -14.12 3.14 -1.05
N VAL A 237 -14.62 4.35 -1.26
CA VAL A 237 -15.06 4.83 -2.59
C VAL A 237 -13.89 4.83 -3.57
N GLY A 238 -12.71 5.30 -3.15
CA GLY A 238 -11.50 5.23 -3.95
C GLY A 238 -11.10 3.80 -4.33
N VAL A 239 -11.17 2.87 -3.38
CA VAL A 239 -10.91 1.42 -3.64
C VAL A 239 -11.89 0.88 -4.67
N VAL A 240 -13.18 1.19 -4.57
CA VAL A 240 -14.21 0.74 -5.54
C VAL A 240 -13.86 1.25 -6.94
N ILE A 241 -13.51 2.52 -7.10
CA ILE A 241 -13.11 3.09 -8.39
C ILE A 241 -11.88 2.36 -8.95
N HIS A 242 -10.84 2.16 -8.13
CA HIS A 242 -9.63 1.46 -8.56
C HIS A 242 -9.91 0.02 -8.98
N VAL A 243 -10.70 -0.73 -8.21
CA VAL A 243 -11.04 -2.13 -8.52
C VAL A 243 -11.89 -2.20 -9.79
N THR A 244 -12.86 -1.30 -9.97
CA THR A 244 -13.68 -1.24 -11.19
C THR A 244 -12.81 -0.96 -12.42
N ALA A 245 -11.89 0.01 -12.33
CA ALA A 245 -10.96 0.30 -13.43
C ALA A 245 -10.10 -0.91 -13.80
N LEU A 246 -9.59 -1.62 -12.78
CA LEU A 246 -8.81 -2.85 -12.99
C LEU A 246 -9.64 -3.97 -13.62
N ALA A 247 -10.91 -4.15 -13.21
CA ALA A 247 -11.79 -5.19 -13.72
C ALA A 247 -12.16 -4.96 -15.20
N VAL A 248 -12.52 -3.73 -15.56
CA VAL A 248 -12.91 -3.38 -16.95
C VAL A 248 -11.74 -3.58 -17.91
N ARG A 249 -10.52 -3.26 -17.49
CA ARG A 249 -9.33 -3.34 -18.34
C ARG A 249 -8.74 -4.75 -18.46
N THR A 250 -9.15 -5.68 -17.60
CA THR A 250 -8.74 -7.10 -17.69
C THR A 250 -9.74 -7.97 -18.45
N ALA A 251 -10.90 -7.42 -18.82
CA ALA A 251 -11.84 -8.14 -19.68
C ALA A 251 -11.19 -8.34 -21.07
N PRO A 252 -11.12 -9.59 -21.60
CA PRO A 252 -10.66 -9.82 -22.95
C PRO A 252 -11.56 -9.03 -23.90
N SER A 253 -10.96 -8.30 -24.85
CA SER A 253 -11.71 -7.72 -25.97
C SER A 253 -12.35 -8.88 -26.74
N LEU A 254 -13.67 -9.01 -26.63
CA LEU A 254 -14.47 -9.95 -27.42
C LEU A 254 -14.38 -9.62 -28.91
#